data_ef1a760e72f9b00cd4444bc58a84ae1f
#
_entry.id   ef1a760e72f9b00cd4444bc58a84ae1f
#
_cell.length_a   1.000
_cell.length_b   1.000
_cell.length_c   1.000
_cell.angle_alpha   90.00
_cell.angle_beta   90.00
_cell.angle_gamma   90.00
#
_symmetry.space_group_name_H-M   'P 1'
#
loop_
_entity.id
_entity.type
_entity.pdbx_description
1 polymer ?
#
loop_
_entity_poly.entity_id
_entity_poly.type
_entity_poly.pdbx_seq_one_letter_code
_entity_poly.pdbx_strand_id
1 'polypeptide(L)'
;KPKVAIFYEPVERVFHQSLPDDERFLSFDRLWEIYEEEEAMPGEENFYEYGMVCKEDIDNVKKISWSAYASVKGTGYARIDIRKDKNSGKLYILEVNAQCGISEDENYTSIGAIIKASGKTFSCLVMEIINNAIERYYSPASARISKAISFAKTSNVR
;
A
#
# COMPACT_ATOMS: atom_id res chain seq x y z
N LYS A 1 16.10 -1.97 -19.46
CA LYS A 1 16.48 -1.13 -18.32
C LYS A 1 15.78 -1.71 -17.09
N PRO A 2 16.41 -1.80 -15.91
CA PRO A 2 15.72 -2.17 -14.70
C PRO A 2 14.58 -1.16 -14.47
N LYS A 3 13.37 -1.65 -14.20
CA LYS A 3 12.25 -0.78 -13.86
C LYS A 3 12.56 -0.13 -12.51
N VAL A 4 12.62 1.17 -12.50
CA VAL A 4 12.81 1.92 -11.26
C VAL A 4 11.48 1.91 -10.52
N ALA A 5 11.49 1.46 -9.27
CA ALA A 5 10.32 1.56 -8.40
C ALA A 5 10.11 3.04 -8.02
N ILE A 6 8.86 3.48 -8.08
CA ILE A 6 8.46 4.77 -7.54
C ILE A 6 7.96 4.52 -6.12
N PHE A 7 8.60 5.15 -5.15
CA PHE A 7 8.16 5.11 -3.76
C PHE A 7 7.47 6.41 -3.40
N TYR A 8 6.33 6.27 -2.77
CA TYR A 8 5.67 7.35 -2.07
C TYR A 8 6.18 7.40 -0.63
N GLU A 9 6.10 8.56 0.00
CA GLU A 9 6.55 8.69 1.38
C GLU A 9 5.67 7.86 2.32
N PRO A 10 6.27 7.03 3.18
CA PRO A 10 5.51 6.24 4.12
C PRO A 10 4.87 7.12 5.18
N VAL A 11 3.70 6.71 5.64
CA VAL A 11 3.00 7.33 6.77
C VAL A 11 2.83 6.33 7.90
N GLU A 12 2.75 6.83 9.14
CA GLU A 12 2.51 6.04 10.33
C GLU A 12 1.10 6.33 10.84
N ARG A 13 0.38 5.30 11.30
CA ARG A 13 -0.81 5.48 12.12
C ARG A 13 -0.39 5.67 13.56
N VAL A 14 -0.57 6.88 14.05
CA VAL A 14 -0.33 7.26 15.44
C VAL A 14 -1.63 7.10 16.20
N PHE A 15 -1.76 6.05 16.98
CA PHE A 15 -2.96 5.78 17.75
C PHE A 15 -3.06 6.72 18.96
N HIS A 16 -4.30 7.03 19.33
CA HIS A 16 -4.57 7.90 20.47
C HIS A 16 -3.95 7.35 21.78
N GLN A 17 -3.43 8.25 22.62
CA GLN A 17 -2.67 7.88 23.81
C GLN A 17 -3.51 7.15 24.87
N SER A 18 -4.83 7.39 24.90
CA SER A 18 -5.73 6.72 25.83
C SER A 18 -5.95 5.24 25.53
N LEU A 19 -5.62 4.79 24.31
CA LEU A 19 -5.74 3.39 23.95
C LEU A 19 -4.64 2.56 24.61
N PRO A 20 -4.97 1.43 25.25
CA PRO A 20 -4.00 0.44 25.71
C PRO A 20 -3.09 -0.02 24.58
N ASP A 21 -1.87 -0.43 24.89
CA ASP A 21 -0.88 -0.84 23.86
C ASP A 21 -1.36 -2.04 23.02
N ASP A 22 -2.14 -2.94 23.59
CA ASP A 22 -2.73 -4.11 22.94
C ASP A 22 -3.95 -3.78 22.07
N GLU A 23 -4.52 -2.59 22.22
CA GLU A 23 -5.63 -2.09 21.41
C GLU A 23 -5.19 -1.13 20.28
N ARG A 24 -3.91 -0.80 20.20
CA ARG A 24 -3.36 0.09 19.17
C ARG A 24 -3.20 -0.59 17.81
N PHE A 25 -4.32 -1.06 17.27
CA PHE A 25 -4.42 -1.62 15.92
C PHE A 25 -5.83 -1.35 15.35
N LEU A 26 -6.00 -1.50 14.05
CA LEU A 26 -7.31 -1.49 13.43
C LEU A 26 -7.89 -2.89 13.49
N SER A 27 -8.85 -3.10 14.39
CA SER A 27 -9.69 -4.28 14.35
C SER A 27 -10.63 -4.21 13.14
N PHE A 28 -11.18 -5.36 12.77
CA PHE A 28 -12.20 -5.42 11.73
C PHE A 28 -13.42 -4.57 12.12
N ASP A 29 -13.81 -4.64 13.37
CA ASP A 29 -14.99 -3.96 13.89
C ASP A 29 -14.81 -2.43 13.89
N ARG A 30 -13.64 -1.92 14.31
CA ARG A 30 -13.29 -0.49 14.21
C ARG A 30 -13.23 0.02 12.77
N LEU A 31 -12.87 -0.84 11.83
CA LEU A 31 -12.79 -0.45 10.42
C LEU A 31 -14.17 -0.38 9.76
N TRP A 32 -15.09 -1.25 10.17
CA TRP A 32 -16.38 -1.43 9.51
C TRP A 32 -17.59 -1.04 10.35
N GLU A 33 -17.38 -0.61 11.61
CA GLU A 33 -18.45 -0.23 12.53
C GLU A 33 -19.57 -1.30 12.64
N ILE A 34 -19.16 -2.59 12.57
CA ILE A 34 -20.12 -3.70 12.48
C ILE A 34 -20.66 -4.08 13.85
N TYR A 35 -19.89 -3.85 14.92
CA TYR A 35 -20.27 -4.18 16.30
C TYR A 35 -20.28 -2.94 17.19
N GLU A 36 -21.40 -2.73 17.86
CA GLU A 36 -21.61 -1.62 18.81
C GLU A 36 -20.82 -1.76 20.12
N GLU A 37 -20.06 -2.87 20.29
CA GLU A 37 -19.40 -3.20 21.56
C GLU A 37 -18.01 -2.53 21.73
N GLU A 38 -17.40 -1.98 20.69
CA GLU A 38 -16.19 -1.17 20.85
C GLU A 38 -16.60 0.24 21.29
N GLU A 39 -16.19 0.62 22.49
CA GLU A 39 -16.48 1.95 23.05
C GLU A 39 -15.96 3.06 22.12
N ALA A 40 -16.83 4.01 21.82
CA ALA A 40 -16.43 5.22 21.12
C ALA A 40 -15.35 5.97 21.91
N MET A 41 -14.41 6.60 21.21
CA MET A 41 -13.40 7.42 21.86
C MET A 41 -14.07 8.54 22.66
N PRO A 42 -13.58 8.84 23.87
CA PRO A 42 -14.06 9.97 24.65
C PRO A 42 -13.89 11.28 23.87
N GLY A 43 -14.95 12.08 23.76
CA GLY A 43 -14.87 13.44 23.22
C GLY A 43 -14.87 13.56 21.69
N GLU A 44 -15.38 12.59 20.97
CA GLU A 44 -15.41 12.60 19.49
C GLU A 44 -14.01 12.64 18.83
N GLU A 45 -12.97 12.20 19.54
CA GLU A 45 -11.61 12.14 19.03
C GLU A 45 -11.41 10.97 18.05
N ASN A 46 -10.45 11.10 17.16
CA ASN A 46 -10.11 10.03 16.23
C ASN A 46 -9.26 8.95 16.93
N PHE A 47 -9.51 7.68 16.63
CA PHE A 47 -8.71 6.57 17.14
C PHE A 47 -7.23 6.65 16.75
N TYR A 48 -6.95 7.25 15.60
CA TYR A 48 -5.60 7.46 15.10
C TYR A 48 -5.54 8.66 14.15
N GLU A 49 -4.33 9.14 13.97
CA GLU A 49 -3.97 10.13 12.96
C GLU A 49 -2.85 9.60 12.08
N TYR A 50 -2.70 10.17 10.89
CA TYR A 50 -1.56 9.85 10.03
C TYR A 50 -0.42 10.82 10.30
N GLY A 51 0.69 10.28 10.81
CA GLY A 51 1.95 10.99 11.03
C GLY A 51 3.02 10.62 10.01
N MET A 52 4.12 11.38 10.03
CA MET A 52 5.30 11.06 9.23
C MET A 52 6.11 9.97 9.92
N VAL A 53 6.58 9.00 9.14
CA VAL A 53 7.55 8.00 9.63
C VAL A 53 8.85 8.69 10.03
N CYS A 54 9.49 8.20 11.10
CA CYS A 54 10.79 8.69 11.54
C CYS A 54 11.82 8.58 10.40
N LYS A 55 12.59 9.64 10.18
CA LYS A 55 13.55 9.72 9.06
C LYS A 55 14.54 8.55 9.02
N GLU A 56 14.93 8.06 10.18
CA GLU A 56 15.86 6.94 10.33
C GLU A 56 15.29 5.62 9.83
N ASP A 57 13.98 5.47 9.83
CA ASP A 57 13.29 4.25 9.40
C ASP A 57 12.92 4.26 7.91
N ILE A 58 12.86 5.41 7.25
CA ILE A 58 12.35 5.56 5.87
C ILE A 58 13.07 4.62 4.89
N ASP A 59 14.39 4.61 4.91
CA ASP A 59 15.17 3.77 3.98
C ASP A 59 14.93 2.28 4.23
N ASN A 60 14.84 1.88 5.50
CA ASN A 60 14.56 0.50 5.85
C ASN A 60 13.13 0.10 5.48
N VAL A 61 12.15 0.96 5.72
CA VAL A 61 10.75 0.77 5.28
C VAL A 61 10.69 0.60 3.77
N LYS A 62 11.31 1.49 2.99
CA LYS A 62 11.35 1.38 1.52
C LYS A 62 12.03 0.08 1.05
N LYS A 63 13.13 -0.32 1.68
CA LYS A 63 13.87 -1.55 1.35
C LYS A 63 13.04 -2.81 1.60
N ILE A 64 12.43 -2.95 2.78
CA ILE A 64 11.64 -4.16 3.09
C ILE A 64 10.34 -4.19 2.28
N SER A 65 9.72 -3.03 2.01
CA SER A 65 8.55 -2.92 1.13
C SER A 65 8.86 -3.43 -0.27
N TRP A 66 9.99 -3.00 -0.84
CA TRP A 66 10.42 -3.50 -2.15
C TRP A 66 10.67 -5.01 -2.14
N SER A 67 11.34 -5.52 -1.11
CA SER A 67 11.62 -6.95 -0.98
C SER A 67 10.33 -7.77 -0.89
N ALA A 68 9.37 -7.33 -0.11
CA ALA A 68 8.06 -7.97 0.02
C ALA A 68 7.29 -7.96 -1.31
N TYR A 69 7.20 -6.78 -1.97
CA TYR A 69 6.54 -6.63 -3.26
C TYR A 69 7.18 -7.50 -4.35
N ALA A 70 8.51 -7.55 -4.41
CA ALA A 70 9.23 -8.37 -5.37
C ALA A 70 9.05 -9.87 -5.12
N SER A 71 8.97 -10.31 -3.85
CA SER A 71 8.78 -11.72 -3.48
C SER A 71 7.43 -12.28 -3.96
N VAL A 72 6.40 -11.45 -3.97
CA VAL A 72 5.07 -11.81 -4.52
C VAL A 72 4.96 -11.56 -6.03
N LYS A 73 6.06 -11.20 -6.69
CA LYS A 73 6.10 -10.87 -8.13
C LYS A 73 5.12 -9.74 -8.50
N GLY A 74 5.03 -8.74 -7.62
CA GLY A 74 4.11 -7.62 -7.77
C GLY A 74 4.23 -6.92 -9.13
N THR A 75 3.09 -6.48 -9.65
CA THR A 75 2.98 -5.70 -10.89
C THR A 75 2.00 -4.55 -10.68
N GLY A 76 2.33 -3.36 -11.16
CA GLY A 76 1.51 -2.18 -10.95
C GLY A 76 1.82 -1.52 -9.59
N TYR A 77 0.81 -1.17 -8.83
CA TYR A 77 0.95 -0.53 -7.53
C TYR A 77 0.56 -1.48 -6.39
N ALA A 78 1.04 -1.18 -5.19
CA ALA A 78 0.62 -1.86 -3.96
C ALA A 78 0.82 -0.95 -2.75
N ARG A 79 0.04 -1.17 -1.70
CA ARG A 79 0.30 -0.68 -0.36
C ARG A 79 0.91 -1.81 0.46
N ILE A 80 1.95 -1.51 1.20
CA ILE A 80 2.60 -2.47 2.09
C ILE A 80 2.32 -2.06 3.52
N ASP A 81 1.66 -2.92 4.26
CA ASP A 81 1.32 -2.68 5.65
C ASP A 81 2.42 -3.29 6.54
N ILE A 82 2.97 -2.44 7.42
CA ILE A 82 4.17 -2.74 8.21
C ILE A 82 3.89 -2.45 9.67
N ARG A 83 4.40 -3.30 10.55
CA ARG A 83 4.41 -3.09 12.00
C ARG A 83 5.85 -2.99 12.49
N LYS A 84 6.12 -1.97 13.32
CA LYS A 84 7.39 -1.85 14.04
C LYS A 84 7.21 -2.39 15.46
N ASP A 85 8.07 -3.31 15.86
CA ASP A 85 8.14 -3.77 17.24
C ASP A 85 8.74 -2.69 18.13
N LYS A 86 8.02 -2.32 19.18
CA LYS A 86 8.36 -1.21 20.07
C LYS A 86 9.68 -1.45 20.83
N ASN A 87 9.96 -2.70 21.18
CA ASN A 87 11.10 -3.03 22.03
C ASN A 87 12.40 -3.23 21.21
N SER A 88 12.30 -3.95 20.09
CA SER A 88 13.46 -4.28 19.25
C SER A 88 13.67 -3.30 18.09
N GLY A 89 12.69 -2.45 17.79
CA GLY A 89 12.70 -1.58 16.60
C GLY A 89 12.56 -2.34 15.28
N LYS A 90 12.38 -3.66 15.32
CA LYS A 90 12.30 -4.49 14.12
C LYS A 90 11.02 -4.26 13.35
N LEU A 91 11.13 -4.20 12.02
CA LEU A 91 10.00 -4.03 11.12
C LEU A 91 9.51 -5.40 10.63
N TYR A 92 8.18 -5.57 10.60
CA TYR A 92 7.49 -6.77 10.13
C TYR A 92 6.49 -6.38 9.04
N ILE A 93 6.54 -7.09 7.91
CA ILE A 93 5.52 -6.97 6.88
C ILE A 93 4.29 -7.72 7.36
N LEU A 94 3.16 -7.05 7.40
CA LEU A 94 1.85 -7.64 7.70
C LEU A 94 1.17 -8.07 6.41
N GLU A 95 1.14 -7.17 5.41
CA GLU A 95 0.40 -7.40 4.18
C GLU A 95 1.07 -6.71 2.98
N VAL A 96 0.98 -7.36 1.83
CA VAL A 96 1.23 -6.75 0.52
C VAL A 96 -0.12 -6.61 -0.19
N ASN A 97 -0.74 -5.45 -0.07
CA ASN A 97 -2.07 -5.19 -0.59
C ASN A 97 -1.99 -4.69 -2.04
N ALA A 98 -2.17 -5.62 -2.98
CA ALA A 98 -2.06 -5.35 -4.43
C ALA A 98 -3.29 -4.63 -5.02
N GLN A 99 -4.39 -4.57 -4.29
CA GLN A 99 -5.65 -3.93 -4.70
C GLN A 99 -6.18 -3.02 -3.60
N CYS A 100 -5.26 -2.31 -2.93
CA CYS A 100 -5.70 -1.33 -1.94
C CYS A 100 -6.61 -0.30 -2.59
N GLY A 101 -7.65 0.10 -1.85
CA GLY A 101 -8.52 1.19 -2.27
C GLY A 101 -7.70 2.44 -2.53
N ILE A 102 -7.98 3.14 -3.61
CA ILE A 102 -7.38 4.42 -3.93
C ILE A 102 -8.42 5.53 -3.73
N SER A 103 -8.04 6.50 -2.93
CA SER A 103 -8.86 7.68 -2.62
C SER A 103 -7.94 8.87 -2.38
N GLU A 104 -8.44 10.06 -2.64
CA GLU A 104 -7.75 11.31 -2.29
C GLU A 104 -8.04 11.79 -0.87
N ASP A 105 -8.95 11.10 -0.17
CA ASP A 105 -9.32 11.45 1.19
C ASP A 105 -8.17 11.18 2.17
N GLU A 106 -7.49 12.25 2.55
CA GLU A 106 -6.30 12.22 3.40
C GLU A 106 -6.59 11.94 4.89
N ASN A 107 -7.83 12.08 5.31
CA ASN A 107 -8.21 11.90 6.71
C ASN A 107 -8.66 10.47 6.99
N TYR A 108 -9.32 9.84 6.03
CA TYR A 108 -9.91 8.51 6.22
C TYR A 108 -9.19 7.39 5.48
N THR A 109 -8.32 7.72 4.50
CA THR A 109 -7.62 6.67 3.75
C THR A 109 -6.10 6.78 3.86
N SER A 110 -5.44 5.63 4.03
CA SER A 110 -3.97 5.58 4.03
C SER A 110 -3.36 6.04 2.71
N ILE A 111 -4.04 5.81 1.59
CA ILE A 111 -3.56 6.27 0.28
C ILE A 111 -3.64 7.80 0.17
N GLY A 112 -4.73 8.41 0.63
CA GLY A 112 -4.85 9.87 0.68
C GLY A 112 -3.74 10.51 1.53
N ALA A 113 -3.50 9.98 2.73
CA ALA A 113 -2.42 10.43 3.61
C ALA A 113 -1.02 10.27 2.98
N ILE A 114 -0.76 9.14 2.30
CA ILE A 114 0.50 8.87 1.58
C ILE A 114 0.71 9.87 0.43
N ILE A 115 -0.33 10.16 -0.36
CA ILE A 115 -0.30 11.13 -1.45
C ILE A 115 0.08 12.51 -0.90
N LYS A 116 -0.60 12.95 0.16
CA LYS A 116 -0.35 14.22 0.84
C LYS A 116 1.09 14.30 1.36
N ALA A 117 1.54 13.28 2.09
CA ALA A 117 2.91 13.20 2.62
C ALA A 117 3.97 13.26 1.50
N SER A 118 3.65 12.73 0.33
CA SER A 118 4.53 12.72 -0.85
C SER A 118 4.52 14.05 -1.63
N GLY A 119 3.71 15.02 -1.23
CA GLY A 119 3.54 16.28 -1.97
C GLY A 119 3.00 16.10 -3.39
N LYS A 120 2.28 15.00 -3.63
CA LYS A 120 1.69 14.67 -4.93
C LYS A 120 0.18 14.90 -4.93
N THR A 121 -0.42 14.81 -6.11
CA THR A 121 -1.88 14.85 -6.27
C THR A 121 -2.42 13.44 -6.56
N PHE A 122 -3.69 13.23 -6.30
CA PHE A 122 -4.39 11.99 -6.67
C PHE A 122 -4.28 11.71 -8.17
N SER A 123 -4.42 12.74 -9.00
CA SER A 123 -4.25 12.63 -10.45
C SER A 123 -2.85 12.14 -10.84
N CYS A 124 -1.80 12.58 -10.14
CA CYS A 124 -0.44 12.07 -10.37
C CYS A 124 -0.35 10.56 -10.12
N LEU A 125 -0.91 10.07 -9.00
CA LEU A 125 -0.94 8.65 -8.70
C LEU A 125 -1.66 7.85 -9.80
N VAL A 126 -2.87 8.31 -10.19
CA VAL A 126 -3.67 7.63 -11.23
C VAL A 126 -2.91 7.59 -12.56
N MET A 127 -2.27 8.70 -12.96
CA MET A 127 -1.49 8.75 -14.20
C MET A 127 -0.25 7.86 -14.14
N GLU A 128 0.44 7.75 -13.01
CA GLU A 128 1.56 6.82 -12.83
C GLU A 128 1.11 5.37 -12.96
N ILE A 129 -0.05 4.99 -12.39
CA ILE A 129 -0.64 3.66 -12.52
C ILE A 129 -0.97 3.35 -13.98
N ILE A 130 -1.64 4.28 -14.68
CA ILE A 130 -2.02 4.13 -16.10
C ILE A 130 -0.77 3.99 -16.97
N ASN A 131 0.21 4.87 -16.83
CA ASN A 131 1.45 4.85 -17.59
C ASN A 131 2.20 3.51 -17.38
N ASN A 132 2.28 3.04 -16.14
CA ASN A 132 2.91 1.75 -15.85
C ASN A 132 2.15 0.58 -16.52
N ALA A 133 0.82 0.64 -16.54
CA ALA A 133 0.00 -0.38 -17.21
C ALA A 133 0.23 -0.36 -18.74
N ILE A 134 0.27 0.82 -19.36
CA ILE A 134 0.55 1.01 -20.79
C ILE A 134 1.93 0.48 -21.14
N GLU A 135 2.97 0.86 -20.41
CA GLU A 135 4.33 0.38 -20.62
C GLU A 135 4.44 -1.16 -20.54
N ARG A 136 3.72 -1.76 -19.58
CA ARG A 136 3.68 -3.22 -19.47
C ARG A 136 2.96 -3.87 -20.64
N TYR A 137 1.85 -3.30 -21.08
CA TYR A 137 1.06 -3.82 -22.20
C TYR A 137 1.85 -3.80 -23.51
N TYR A 138 2.55 -2.71 -23.80
CA TYR A 138 3.34 -2.56 -25.02
C TYR A 138 4.79 -3.04 -24.88
N SER A 139 5.16 -3.69 -23.78
CA SER A 139 6.51 -4.20 -23.59
C SER A 139 6.81 -5.35 -24.58
N PRO A 140 8.06 -5.53 -25.03
CA PRO A 140 8.44 -6.66 -25.88
C PRO A 140 8.13 -8.03 -25.26
N ALA A 141 8.08 -8.14 -23.95
CA ALA A 141 7.68 -9.34 -23.23
C ALA A 141 6.19 -9.65 -23.41
N SER A 142 5.31 -8.66 -23.31
CA SER A 142 3.86 -8.85 -23.56
C SER A 142 3.57 -9.20 -25.02
N ALA A 143 4.29 -8.59 -25.94
CA ALA A 143 4.19 -8.94 -27.37
C ALA A 143 4.58 -10.39 -27.66
N ARG A 144 5.60 -10.93 -26.96
CA ARG A 144 5.98 -12.35 -27.06
C ARG A 144 4.91 -13.29 -26.50
N ILE A 145 4.30 -12.93 -25.37
CA ILE A 145 3.22 -13.72 -24.76
C ILE A 145 1.97 -13.72 -25.64
N SER A 146 1.56 -12.56 -26.16
CA SER A 146 0.42 -12.46 -27.08
C SER A 146 0.63 -13.29 -28.35
N LYS A 147 1.86 -13.31 -28.87
CA LYS A 147 2.22 -14.10 -30.04
C LYS A 147 2.21 -15.61 -29.76
N ALA A 148 2.66 -16.03 -28.57
CA ALA A 148 2.62 -17.41 -28.12
C ALA A 148 1.19 -17.93 -27.93
N ILE A 149 0.31 -17.10 -27.32
CA ILE A 149 -1.11 -17.43 -27.14
C ILE A 149 -1.84 -17.53 -28.48
N SER A 150 -1.56 -16.63 -29.40
CA SER A 150 -2.10 -16.69 -30.77
C SER A 150 -1.69 -17.98 -31.49
N PHE A 151 -0.41 -18.37 -31.37
CA PHE A 151 0.11 -19.58 -31.97
C PHE A 151 -0.53 -20.85 -31.37
N ALA A 152 -0.72 -20.90 -30.06
CA ALA A 152 -1.37 -22.03 -29.40
C ALA A 152 -2.86 -22.18 -29.77
N LYS A 153 -3.56 -21.07 -30.01
CA LYS A 153 -4.97 -21.09 -30.45
C LYS A 153 -5.12 -21.61 -31.89
N THR A 154 -4.16 -21.32 -32.78
CA THR A 154 -4.19 -21.80 -34.17
C THR A 154 -3.75 -23.25 -34.33
N SER A 155 -2.98 -23.80 -33.36
CA SER A 155 -2.53 -25.19 -33.35
C SER A 155 -3.57 -26.19 -32.83
N ASN A 156 -4.61 -25.73 -32.13
CA ASN A 156 -5.69 -26.56 -31.59
C ASN A 156 -6.94 -26.66 -32.49
N VAL A 157 -6.85 -26.18 -33.71
CA VAL A 157 -7.91 -26.27 -34.73
C VAL A 157 -7.44 -27.20 -35.88
N ARG A 158 -7.07 -28.43 -35.52
CA ARG A 158 -6.90 -29.54 -36.48
C ARG A 158 -7.40 -30.83 -35.89
#